data_5d2f88bd814079aaee31c525580b14c0
#
_entry.id   5d2f88bd814079aaee31c525580b14c0
#
_cell.length_a   1.000
_cell.length_b   1.000
_cell.length_c   1.000
_cell.angle_alpha   90.00
_cell.angle_beta   90.00
_cell.angle_gamma   90.00
#
_symmetry.space_group_name_H-M   'P 1'
#
loop_
_entity.id
_entity.type
_entity.pdbx_description
1 polymer ?
#
loop_
_entity_poly.entity_id
_entity_poly.type
_entity_poly.pdbx_seq_one_letter_code
_entity_poly.pdbx_strand_id
1 'polypeptide(L)'
;MDLYDTRFLQREPLNQRLAERKAQLAAIAAELKTELLGIDEVIGRVIESVRAWYVLPEIIKRPVIFCLWGLTGTGKTQLTRALTHKLGFYDRFVEVQMDGFSWATTTSSTRRCRARRTSA
;
A
#
# COMPACT_ATOMS: atom_id res chain seq x y z
N MET A 1 -12.70 -25.06 29.58
CA MET A 1 -12.97 -23.63 29.56
C MET A 1 -12.00 -22.94 30.48
N ASP A 2 -11.01 -22.35 29.92
CA ASP A 2 -9.93 -21.76 30.69
C ASP A 2 -10.36 -20.37 31.15
N LEU A 3 -10.81 -20.25 32.39
CA LEU A 3 -11.20 -19.00 33.03
C LEU A 3 -10.04 -18.00 33.18
N TYR A 4 -8.83 -18.48 32.93
CA TYR A 4 -7.58 -17.72 33.01
C TYR A 4 -6.93 -17.48 31.64
N ASP A 5 -7.73 -17.50 30.58
CA ASP A 5 -7.22 -17.19 29.25
C ASP A 5 -6.85 -15.71 29.19
N THR A 6 -5.59 -15.41 29.51
CA THR A 6 -5.00 -14.07 29.45
C THR A 6 -5.05 -13.45 28.06
N ARG A 7 -5.36 -14.25 27.03
CA ARG A 7 -5.62 -13.76 25.66
C ARG A 7 -6.83 -12.83 25.61
N PHE A 8 -7.76 -12.97 26.54
CA PHE A 8 -8.90 -12.08 26.67
C PHE A 8 -8.50 -10.68 27.14
N LEU A 9 -7.56 -10.60 28.07
CA LEU A 9 -7.02 -9.34 28.60
C LEU A 9 -6.14 -8.60 27.57
N GLN A 10 -5.58 -9.33 26.61
CA GLN A 10 -4.76 -8.76 25.54
C GLN A 10 -5.58 -8.18 24.37
N ARG A 11 -6.90 -8.32 24.38
CA ARG A 11 -7.78 -7.76 23.34
C ARG A 11 -7.92 -6.24 23.41
N GLU A 12 -7.86 -5.68 24.61
CA GLU A 12 -7.97 -4.22 24.80
C GLU A 12 -6.88 -3.44 24.07
N PRO A 13 -5.59 -3.76 24.26
CA PRO A 13 -4.53 -3.07 23.52
C PRO A 13 -4.59 -3.33 22.00
N LEU A 14 -5.10 -4.50 21.59
CA LEU A 14 -5.30 -4.78 20.16
C LEU A 14 -6.43 -3.90 19.58
N ASN A 15 -7.54 -3.77 20.28
CA ASN A 15 -8.65 -2.94 19.84
C ASN A 15 -8.24 -1.47 19.70
N GLN A 16 -7.43 -0.95 20.62
CA GLN A 16 -6.88 0.41 20.54
C GLN A 16 -5.99 0.58 19.30
N ARG A 17 -5.08 -0.35 19.05
CA ARG A 17 -4.22 -0.34 17.86
C ARG A 17 -5.02 -0.40 16.56
N LEU A 18 -6.08 -1.22 16.54
CA LEU A 18 -6.98 -1.30 15.39
C LEU A 18 -7.71 0.02 15.15
N ALA A 19 -8.18 0.66 16.21
CA ALA A 19 -8.84 1.95 16.13
C ALA A 19 -7.89 3.06 15.64
N GLU A 20 -6.68 3.09 16.15
CA GLU A 20 -5.63 4.03 15.72
C GLU A 20 -5.28 3.85 14.26
N ARG A 21 -5.05 2.62 13.81
CA ARG A 21 -4.75 2.32 12.40
C ARG A 21 -5.89 2.69 11.47
N LYS A 22 -7.13 2.45 11.88
CA LYS A 22 -8.31 2.89 11.12
C LYS A 22 -8.40 4.41 11.01
N ALA A 23 -8.13 5.11 12.11
CA ALA A 23 -8.13 6.57 12.12
C ALA A 23 -7.02 7.14 11.24
N GLN A 24 -5.82 6.58 11.30
CA GLN A 24 -4.70 6.96 10.44
C GLN A 24 -5.03 6.74 8.96
N LEU A 25 -5.62 5.62 8.63
CA LEU A 25 -6.00 5.33 7.25
C LEU A 25 -7.09 6.28 6.74
N ALA A 26 -8.05 6.62 7.58
CA ALA A 26 -9.08 7.60 7.24
C ALA A 26 -8.47 9.00 7.01
N ALA A 27 -7.52 9.42 7.83
CA ALA A 27 -6.79 10.67 7.65
C ALA A 27 -6.00 10.68 6.33
N ILE A 28 -5.30 9.60 6.02
CA ILE A 28 -4.58 9.42 4.75
C ILE A 28 -5.53 9.51 3.56
N ALA A 29 -6.70 8.89 3.64
CA ALA A 29 -7.72 8.96 2.60
C ALA A 29 -8.20 10.39 2.36
N ALA A 30 -8.44 11.15 3.41
CA ALA A 30 -8.85 12.54 3.33
C ALA A 30 -7.76 13.40 2.68
N GLU A 31 -6.51 13.23 3.07
CA GLU A 31 -5.38 13.95 2.48
C GLU A 31 -5.19 13.63 1.00
N LEU A 32 -5.30 12.36 0.61
CA LEU A 32 -5.19 11.95 -0.79
C LEU A 32 -6.29 12.57 -1.66
N LYS A 33 -7.50 12.68 -1.13
CA LYS A 33 -8.62 13.35 -1.83
C LYS A 33 -8.40 14.84 -2.03
N THR A 34 -7.69 15.50 -1.12
CA THR A 34 -7.33 16.92 -1.28
C THR A 34 -6.19 17.13 -2.26
N GLU A 35 -5.23 16.20 -2.31
CA GLU A 35 -4.08 16.28 -3.21
C GLU A 35 -4.41 15.87 -4.65
N LEU A 36 -5.26 14.87 -4.81
CA LEU A 36 -5.59 14.24 -6.08
C LEU A 36 -7.06 14.47 -6.42
N LEU A 37 -7.36 15.61 -7.01
CA LEU A 37 -8.72 15.98 -7.38
C LEU A 37 -9.25 15.15 -8.55
N GLY A 38 -10.52 14.78 -8.47
CA GLY A 38 -11.22 14.11 -9.58
C GLY A 38 -11.14 12.59 -9.60
N ILE A 39 -10.44 11.96 -8.63
CA ILE A 39 -10.31 10.51 -8.54
C ILE A 39 -10.76 9.96 -7.18
N ASP A 40 -11.68 10.64 -6.52
CA ASP A 40 -12.13 10.30 -5.16
C ASP A 40 -12.68 8.89 -5.05
N GLU A 41 -13.41 8.42 -6.06
CA GLU A 41 -13.94 7.07 -6.11
C GLU A 41 -12.83 6.02 -6.17
N VAL A 42 -11.81 6.28 -7.00
CA VAL A 42 -10.65 5.38 -7.11
C VAL A 42 -9.88 5.32 -5.80
N ILE A 43 -9.66 6.48 -5.18
CA ILE A 43 -9.02 6.58 -3.86
C ILE A 43 -9.81 5.75 -2.83
N GLY A 44 -11.13 5.90 -2.81
CA GLY A 44 -11.99 5.14 -1.91
C GLY A 44 -11.84 3.63 -2.07
N ARG A 45 -11.87 3.13 -3.30
CA ARG A 45 -11.70 1.70 -3.61
C ARG A 45 -10.31 1.17 -3.24
N VAL A 46 -9.27 1.94 -3.49
CA VAL A 46 -7.89 1.56 -3.13
C VAL A 46 -7.73 1.50 -1.61
N ILE A 47 -8.22 2.51 -0.91
CA ILE A 47 -8.17 2.57 0.56
C ILE A 47 -8.96 1.40 1.18
N GLU A 48 -10.14 1.09 0.66
CA GLU A 48 -10.94 -0.06 1.13
C GLU A 48 -10.19 -1.38 0.97
N SER A 49 -9.51 -1.56 -0.13
CA SER A 49 -8.74 -2.78 -0.41
C SER A 49 -7.49 -2.88 0.48
N VAL A 50 -6.82 -1.75 0.77
CA VAL A 50 -5.66 -1.71 1.67
C VAL A 50 -6.06 -1.86 3.12
N ARG A 51 -7.28 -1.46 3.47
CA ARG A 51 -7.76 -1.39 4.84
C ARG A 51 -7.55 -2.69 5.62
N ALA A 52 -7.98 -3.79 5.08
CA ALA A 52 -7.87 -5.09 5.75
C ALA A 52 -6.41 -5.46 6.02
N TRP A 53 -5.55 -5.26 5.04
CA TRP A 53 -4.11 -5.54 5.15
C TRP A 53 -3.40 -4.60 6.12
N TYR A 54 -3.72 -3.30 6.09
CA TYR A 54 -3.09 -2.31 6.95
C TYR A 54 -3.51 -2.42 8.41
N VAL A 55 -4.81 -2.72 8.64
CA VAL A 55 -5.37 -2.83 9.99
C VAL A 55 -5.00 -4.15 10.67
N LEU A 56 -4.93 -5.24 9.90
CA LEU A 56 -4.71 -6.61 10.40
C LEU A 56 -3.48 -7.27 9.76
N PRO A 57 -2.28 -6.69 9.85
CA PRO A 57 -1.09 -7.26 9.21
C PRO A 57 -0.67 -8.60 9.81
N GLU A 58 -1.03 -8.86 11.06
CA GLU A 58 -0.73 -10.13 11.74
C GLU A 58 -1.56 -11.30 11.19
N ILE A 59 -2.76 -11.02 10.69
CA ILE A 59 -3.70 -12.03 10.19
C ILE A 59 -3.55 -12.19 8.69
N ILE A 60 -3.43 -11.09 7.97
CA ILE A 60 -3.37 -11.08 6.51
C ILE A 60 -1.92 -11.03 6.05
N LYS A 61 -1.36 -12.20 5.79
CA LYS A 61 0.01 -12.36 5.31
C LYS A 61 0.15 -12.31 3.79
N ARG A 62 -0.97 -12.27 3.08
CA ARG A 62 -0.97 -12.24 1.61
C ARG A 62 -0.70 -10.83 1.10
N PRO A 63 0.07 -10.67 0.02
CA PRO A 63 0.25 -9.39 -0.60
C PRO A 63 -1.06 -8.86 -1.19
N VAL A 64 -1.25 -7.56 -1.13
CA VAL A 64 -2.35 -6.89 -1.81
C VAL A 64 -1.89 -6.50 -3.21
N ILE A 65 -2.64 -6.89 -4.21
CA ILE A 65 -2.35 -6.62 -5.62
C ILE A 65 -3.40 -5.67 -6.17
N PHE A 66 -2.96 -4.54 -6.70
CA PHE A 66 -3.82 -3.56 -7.35
C PHE A 66 -3.50 -3.47 -8.83
N CYS A 67 -4.53 -3.49 -9.64
CA CYS A 67 -4.43 -3.20 -11.06
C CYS A 67 -5.17 -1.88 -11.35
N LEU A 68 -4.41 -0.83 -11.64
CA LEU A 68 -4.96 0.46 -12.02
C LEU A 68 -4.95 0.60 -13.55
N TRP A 69 -6.14 0.63 -14.13
CA TRP A 69 -6.35 0.74 -15.56
C TRP A 69 -6.77 2.17 -15.92
N GLY A 70 -6.27 2.67 -17.00
CA GLY A 70 -6.64 3.98 -17.52
C GLY A 70 -5.59 4.55 -18.45
N LEU A 71 -5.93 5.68 -19.07
CA LEU A 71 -5.03 6.42 -19.96
C LEU A 71 -3.82 6.97 -19.20
N THR A 72 -2.74 7.23 -19.91
CA THR A 72 -1.57 7.94 -19.37
C THR A 72 -1.97 9.35 -18.92
N GLY A 73 -1.39 9.83 -17.81
CA GLY A 73 -1.71 11.16 -17.28
C GLY A 73 -2.95 11.24 -16.38
N THR A 74 -3.57 10.10 -16.05
CA THR A 74 -4.75 10.06 -15.15
C THR A 74 -4.39 10.03 -13.66
N GLY A 75 -3.12 10.17 -13.32
CA GLY A 75 -2.66 10.22 -11.93
C GLY A 75 -2.44 8.85 -11.25
N LYS A 76 -2.48 7.73 -11.97
CA LYS A 76 -2.27 6.38 -11.42
C LYS A 76 -0.95 6.23 -10.65
N THR A 77 0.13 6.63 -11.27
CA THR A 77 1.48 6.57 -10.66
C THR A 77 1.59 7.52 -9.48
N GLN A 78 1.03 8.70 -9.61
CA GLN A 78 1.02 9.72 -8.56
C GLN A 78 0.23 9.25 -7.33
N LEU A 79 -0.94 8.63 -7.55
CA LEU A 79 -1.72 8.02 -6.48
C LEU A 79 -0.91 6.94 -5.74
N THR A 80 -0.25 6.06 -6.48
CA THR A 80 0.55 4.98 -5.89
C THR A 80 1.71 5.52 -5.06
N ARG A 81 2.43 6.50 -5.58
CA ARG A 81 3.54 7.15 -4.87
C ARG A 81 3.07 7.87 -3.62
N ALA A 82 2.00 8.67 -3.73
CA ALA A 82 1.43 9.40 -2.60
C ALA A 82 0.93 8.45 -1.50
N LEU A 83 0.21 7.40 -1.88
CA LEU A 83 -0.27 6.38 -0.95
C LEU A 83 0.88 5.69 -0.21
N THR A 84 1.90 5.25 -0.93
CA THR A 84 3.06 4.57 -0.37
C THR A 84 3.83 5.48 0.59
N HIS A 85 3.97 6.74 0.25
CA HIS A 85 4.61 7.73 1.10
C HIS A 85 3.83 7.95 2.40
N LYS A 86 2.52 8.13 2.31
CA LYS A 86 1.65 8.37 3.47
C LYS A 86 1.52 7.14 4.38
N LEU A 87 1.59 5.94 3.82
CA LEU A 87 1.61 4.70 4.60
C LEU A 87 2.97 4.41 5.26
N GLY A 88 4.00 5.22 4.99
CA GLY A 88 5.32 5.05 5.58
C GLY A 88 6.18 3.96 4.95
N PHE A 89 5.84 3.50 3.73
CA PHE A 89 6.59 2.47 3.02
C PHE A 89 7.57 3.03 1.98
N TYR A 90 7.82 4.31 2.02
CA TYR A 90 8.67 4.98 1.03
C TYR A 90 10.07 4.36 0.93
N ASP A 91 10.67 4.00 2.06
CA ASP A 91 12.00 3.37 2.11
C ASP A 91 12.05 1.97 1.47
N ARG A 92 10.89 1.33 1.35
CA ARG A 92 10.74 -0.01 0.79
C ARG A 92 10.04 0.00 -0.57
N PHE A 93 9.83 1.17 -1.12
CA PHE A 93 9.16 1.35 -2.40
C PHE A 93 10.12 1.08 -3.55
N VAL A 94 9.71 0.21 -4.46
CA VAL A 94 10.45 -0.09 -5.69
C VAL A 94 9.52 0.14 -6.88
N GLU A 95 9.92 1.01 -7.77
CA GLU A 95 9.20 1.27 -9.03
C GLU A 95 9.93 0.59 -10.18
N VAL A 96 9.23 -0.27 -10.89
CA VAL A 96 9.76 -1.00 -12.04
C VAL A 96 8.96 -0.63 -13.28
N GLN A 97 9.63 -0.05 -14.27
CA GLN A 97 9.03 0.23 -15.58
C GLN A 97 9.16 -1.01 -16.47
N MET A 98 8.02 -1.59 -16.83
CA MET A 98 7.98 -2.83 -17.61
C MET A 98 8.22 -2.61 -19.12
N ASP A 99 8.05 -1.40 -19.62
CA ASP A 99 8.30 -1.01 -21.01
C ASP A 99 9.76 -1.09 -21.42
N GLY A 100 10.68 -1.01 -20.45
CA GLY A 100 12.11 -1.17 -20.67
C GLY A 100 12.59 -2.63 -20.73
N PHE A 101 11.72 -3.61 -20.51
CA PHE A 101 12.04 -5.03 -20.61
C PHE A 101 11.83 -5.53 -22.04
N SER A 102 12.88 -5.49 -22.85
CA SER A 102 12.92 -6.24 -24.10
C SER A 102 13.24 -7.70 -23.79
N TRP A 103 12.28 -8.57 -23.91
CA TRP A 103 12.47 -10.00 -23.70
C TRP A 103 13.15 -10.71 -24.91
N ALA A 104 13.56 -9.93 -25.91
CA ALA A 104 14.37 -10.40 -27.02
C ALA A 104 15.87 -10.59 -26.67
N THR A 105 16.31 -10.27 -25.47
CA THR A 105 17.68 -10.44 -25.01
C THR A 105 17.76 -11.43 -23.85
N THR A 106 17.35 -12.66 -24.09
CA THR A 106 17.65 -13.76 -23.18
C THR A 106 18.99 -14.39 -23.50
N THR A 107 20.03 -13.59 -23.57
CA THR A 107 21.40 -14.10 -23.59
C THR A 107 22.22 -13.26 -22.64
N SER A 108 22.49 -13.85 -21.49
CA SER A 108 23.63 -13.60 -20.63
C SER A 108 23.96 -12.12 -20.37
N SER A 109 23.10 -11.44 -19.68
CA SER A 109 23.54 -10.34 -18.85
C SER A 109 22.51 -10.15 -17.74
N THR A 110 22.90 -10.49 -16.56
CA THR A 110 22.27 -10.06 -15.31
C THR A 110 22.25 -8.53 -15.30
N ARG A 111 21.43 -7.93 -16.16
CA ARG A 111 21.12 -6.52 -16.01
C ARG A 111 20.23 -6.44 -14.78
N ARG A 112 20.90 -6.10 -13.70
CA ARG A 112 20.25 -5.67 -12.46
C ARG A 112 19.07 -4.81 -12.85
N CYS A 113 17.87 -5.23 -12.46
CA CYS A 113 16.73 -4.34 -12.41
C CYS A 113 17.22 -3.09 -11.70
N ARG A 114 17.32 -2.01 -12.45
CA ARG A 114 17.69 -0.73 -11.87
C ARG A 114 16.49 -0.24 -11.09
N ALA A 115 16.28 -0.89 -9.96
CA ALA A 115 15.42 -0.36 -8.93
C ALA A 115 16.02 0.99 -8.56
N ARG A 116 15.42 2.08 -9.00
CA ARG A 116 15.74 3.39 -8.45
C ARG A 116 15.28 3.34 -7.00
N ARG A 117 16.24 3.00 -6.13
CA ARG A 117 16.12 3.37 -4.73
C ARG A 117 16.14 4.88 -4.72
N THR A 118 14.99 5.49 -4.62
CA THR A 118 14.92 6.88 -4.25
C THR A 118 15.23 6.92 -2.75
N SER A 119 16.52 7.03 -2.43
CA SER A 119 16.93 7.46 -1.11
C SER A 119 16.51 8.92 -0.97
N ALA A 120 15.66 9.14 -0.01
CA ALA A 120 15.37 10.49 0.41
C ALA A 120 16.61 11.12 1.03
#